data_0b6df622922776a37462b68d6fa89aef
#
_entry.id   0b6df622922776a37462b68d6fa89aef
#
_cell.length_a   1.000
_cell.length_b   1.000
_cell.length_c   1.000
_cell.angle_alpha   90.00
_cell.angle_beta   90.00
_cell.angle_gamma   90.00
#
_symmetry.space_group_name_H-M   'P 1'
#
loop_
_entity.id
_entity.type
_entity.pdbx_description
1 polymer ?
#
loop_
_entity_poly.entity_id
_entity_poly.type
_entity_poly.pdbx_seq_one_letter_code
_entity_poly.pdbx_strand_id
1 'polypeptide(L)'
;MTKSDIEWAIESSCRIAMNYSGYRCAFFNRLNVVLCVLSIASLWCSGFVFSNGKELAACVLNIVGAVLLVADVVLNLMGCNGFWKSMRNGYYELYSEFVEIRSKASEDELEKLQARLAKFDSRCDAEYNALGLIAWNDACVQMGKPEHVKHVPWYKWLTANLFSWGTVAENFKD
;
A
#
# COMPACT_ATOMS: atom_id res chain seq x y z
N MET A 1 4.25 -25.23 18.20
CA MET A 1 3.33 -24.76 17.14
C MET A 1 3.10 -25.94 16.23
N THR A 2 1.88 -26.24 15.82
CA THR A 2 1.64 -27.34 14.87
C THR A 2 2.02 -26.91 13.46
N LYS A 3 2.33 -27.88 12.57
CA LYS A 3 2.59 -27.58 11.15
C LYS A 3 1.48 -26.71 10.52
N SER A 4 0.22 -27.01 10.86
CA SER A 4 -0.95 -26.25 10.40
C SER A 4 -0.95 -24.80 10.89
N ASP A 5 -0.46 -24.53 12.11
CA ASP A 5 -0.37 -23.17 12.65
C ASP A 5 0.69 -22.33 11.91
N ILE A 6 1.82 -22.99 11.57
CA ILE A 6 2.90 -22.35 10.81
C ILE A 6 2.43 -22.03 9.38
N GLU A 7 1.78 -22.99 8.73
CA GLU A 7 1.21 -22.78 7.38
C GLU A 7 0.20 -21.63 7.37
N TRP A 8 -0.70 -21.59 8.36
CA TRP A 8 -1.66 -20.51 8.50
C TRP A 8 -0.98 -19.16 8.71
N ALA A 9 0.02 -19.10 9.58
CA ALA A 9 0.75 -17.87 9.87
C ALA A 9 1.46 -17.34 8.62
N ILE A 10 2.12 -18.19 7.84
CA ILE A 10 2.80 -17.79 6.59
C ILE A 10 1.78 -17.33 5.57
N GLU A 11 0.73 -18.11 5.31
CA GLU A 11 -0.27 -17.78 4.30
C GLU A 11 -0.99 -16.46 4.62
N SER A 12 -1.44 -16.27 5.85
CA SER A 12 -2.13 -15.05 6.27
C SER A 12 -1.20 -13.82 6.18
N SER A 13 0.02 -13.91 6.71
CA SER A 13 0.98 -12.81 6.66
C SER A 13 1.32 -12.41 5.22
N CYS A 14 1.59 -13.36 4.34
CA CYS A 14 1.87 -13.06 2.92
C CYS A 14 0.67 -12.37 2.24
N ARG A 15 -0.56 -12.88 2.42
CA ARG A 15 -1.75 -12.31 1.80
C ARG A 15 -2.06 -10.92 2.32
N ILE A 16 -1.97 -10.69 3.62
CA ILE A 16 -2.16 -9.37 4.24
C ILE A 16 -1.15 -8.38 3.65
N ALA A 17 0.13 -8.76 3.64
CA ALA A 17 1.18 -7.89 3.16
C ALA A 17 1.10 -7.60 1.64
N MET A 18 0.69 -8.58 0.83
CA MET A 18 0.42 -8.39 -0.60
C MET A 18 -0.76 -7.43 -0.82
N ASN A 19 -1.85 -7.59 -0.07
CA ASN A 19 -3.01 -6.72 -0.18
C ASN A 19 -2.67 -5.29 0.28
N TYR A 20 -2.01 -5.16 1.44
CA TYR A 20 -1.57 -3.88 1.99
C TYR A 20 -0.66 -3.12 1.02
N SER A 21 0.39 -3.76 0.53
CA SER A 21 1.31 -3.15 -0.43
C SER A 21 0.64 -2.85 -1.78
N GLY A 22 -0.34 -3.66 -2.19
CA GLY A 22 -1.18 -3.42 -3.35
C GLY A 22 -2.02 -2.15 -3.21
N TYR A 23 -2.66 -1.93 -2.06
CA TYR A 23 -3.43 -0.71 -1.78
C TYR A 23 -2.56 0.54 -1.75
N ARG A 24 -1.37 0.45 -1.12
CA ARG A 24 -0.40 1.56 -1.13
C ARG A 24 0.04 1.88 -2.55
N CYS A 25 0.33 0.87 -3.34
CA CYS A 25 0.70 1.03 -4.74
C CYS A 25 -0.42 1.71 -5.55
N ALA A 26 -1.66 1.25 -5.41
CA ALA A 26 -2.80 1.83 -6.10
C ALA A 26 -3.08 3.27 -5.68
N PHE A 27 -2.91 3.60 -4.40
CA PHE A 27 -3.05 4.96 -3.88
C PHE A 27 -2.03 5.91 -4.52
N PHE A 28 -0.74 5.55 -4.52
CA PHE A 28 0.30 6.39 -5.11
C PHE A 28 0.12 6.55 -6.62
N ASN A 29 -0.31 5.50 -7.34
CA ASN A 29 -0.63 5.62 -8.76
C ASN A 29 -1.73 6.64 -9.04
N ARG A 30 -2.82 6.59 -8.25
CA ARG A 30 -3.91 7.57 -8.39
C ARG A 30 -3.46 8.98 -8.06
N LEU A 31 -2.66 9.13 -7.01
CA LEU A 31 -2.11 10.42 -6.61
C LEU A 31 -1.22 11.01 -7.71
N ASN A 32 -0.33 10.22 -8.30
CA ASN A 32 0.49 10.63 -9.44
C ASN A 32 -0.34 11.11 -10.61
N VAL A 33 -1.39 10.37 -10.99
CA VAL A 33 -2.29 10.80 -12.08
C VAL A 33 -2.94 12.14 -11.76
N VAL A 34 -3.42 12.32 -10.53
CA VAL A 34 -4.04 13.59 -10.09
C VAL A 34 -3.03 14.76 -10.17
N LEU A 35 -1.82 14.56 -9.65
CA LEU A 35 -0.77 15.57 -9.66
C LEU A 35 -0.36 15.94 -11.10
N CYS A 36 -0.21 14.97 -11.97
CA CYS A 36 0.10 15.16 -13.37
C CYS A 36 -0.99 15.99 -14.07
N VAL A 37 -2.27 15.64 -13.88
CA VAL A 37 -3.40 16.39 -14.46
C VAL A 37 -3.46 17.81 -13.93
N LEU A 38 -3.27 18.02 -12.63
CA LEU A 38 -3.25 19.35 -12.02
C LEU A 38 -2.08 20.21 -12.53
N SER A 39 -0.90 19.61 -12.73
CA SER A 39 0.27 20.28 -13.29
C SER A 39 0.01 20.76 -14.71
N ILE A 40 -0.52 19.89 -15.56
CA ILE A 40 -0.87 20.22 -16.94
C ILE A 40 -1.93 21.32 -16.98
N ALA A 41 -2.99 21.20 -16.18
CA ALA A 41 -4.05 22.20 -16.09
C ALA A 41 -3.51 23.57 -15.63
N SER A 42 -2.59 23.60 -14.66
CA SER A 42 -1.95 24.82 -14.17
C SER A 42 -1.15 25.51 -15.27
N LEU A 43 -0.38 24.77 -16.08
CA LEU A 43 0.38 25.30 -17.21
C LEU A 43 -0.54 25.84 -18.30
N TRP A 44 -1.62 25.13 -18.65
CA TRP A 44 -2.61 25.59 -19.61
C TRP A 44 -3.30 26.87 -19.17
N CYS A 45 -3.76 26.92 -17.90
CA CYS A 45 -4.36 28.12 -17.32
C CYS A 45 -3.38 29.30 -17.30
N SER A 46 -2.11 29.05 -17.03
CA SER A 46 -1.07 30.06 -17.05
C SER A 46 -0.95 30.72 -18.43
N GLY A 47 -0.91 29.95 -19.52
CA GLY A 47 -0.86 30.44 -20.89
C GLY A 47 -2.08 31.33 -21.23
N PHE A 48 -3.28 30.89 -20.85
CA PHE A 48 -4.51 31.65 -21.04
C PHE A 48 -4.53 32.98 -20.25
N VAL A 49 -4.09 32.94 -18.99
CA VAL A 49 -4.03 34.13 -18.11
C VAL A 49 -3.00 35.10 -18.60
N PHE A 50 -1.86 34.63 -19.09
CA PHE A 50 -0.81 35.45 -19.71
C PHE A 50 -1.32 36.19 -20.96
N SER A 51 -2.03 35.50 -21.85
CA SER A 51 -2.59 36.11 -23.08
C SER A 51 -3.63 37.18 -22.78
N ASN A 52 -4.21 37.23 -21.58
CA ASN A 52 -5.11 38.27 -21.11
C ASN A 52 -4.41 39.39 -20.30
N GLY A 53 -3.08 39.50 -20.40
CA GLY A 53 -2.29 40.58 -19.78
C GLY A 53 -2.12 40.49 -18.26
N LYS A 54 -2.37 39.31 -17.65
CA LYS A 54 -2.25 39.09 -16.21
C LYS A 54 -0.95 38.33 -15.88
N GLU A 55 0.18 38.95 -16.14
CA GLU A 55 1.51 38.34 -16.04
C GLU A 55 1.83 37.77 -14.66
N LEU A 56 1.52 38.50 -13.58
CA LEU A 56 1.78 38.04 -12.22
C LEU A 56 1.00 36.74 -11.89
N ALA A 57 -0.27 36.68 -12.28
CA ALA A 57 -1.09 35.49 -12.07
C ALA A 57 -0.59 34.29 -12.90
N ALA A 58 -0.12 34.54 -14.12
CA ALA A 58 0.49 33.51 -14.94
C ALA A 58 1.79 32.98 -14.32
N CYS A 59 2.65 33.84 -13.77
CA CYS A 59 3.84 33.42 -13.02
C CYS A 59 3.50 32.54 -11.83
N VAL A 60 2.50 32.91 -11.03
CA VAL A 60 2.06 32.10 -9.87
C VAL A 60 1.59 30.72 -10.32
N LEU A 61 0.78 30.63 -11.38
CA LEU A 61 0.31 29.35 -11.92
C LEU A 61 1.46 28.47 -12.44
N ASN A 62 2.48 29.08 -13.07
CA ASN A 62 3.68 28.33 -13.50
C ASN A 62 4.47 27.77 -12.32
N ILE A 63 4.63 28.56 -11.24
CA ILE A 63 5.30 28.07 -10.02
C ILE A 63 4.51 26.92 -9.40
N VAL A 64 3.19 27.05 -9.30
CA VAL A 64 2.32 25.95 -8.79
C VAL A 64 2.47 24.70 -9.63
N GLY A 65 2.42 24.83 -10.97
CA GLY A 65 2.61 23.70 -11.88
C GLY A 65 3.98 23.01 -11.70
N ALA A 66 5.04 23.81 -11.56
CA ALA A 66 6.38 23.28 -11.31
C ALA A 66 6.50 22.54 -9.97
N VAL A 67 5.92 23.10 -8.90
CA VAL A 67 5.88 22.43 -7.57
C VAL A 67 5.13 21.10 -7.63
N LEU A 68 3.99 21.06 -8.33
CA LEU A 68 3.21 19.83 -8.50
C LEU A 68 3.99 18.77 -9.29
N LEU A 69 4.73 19.17 -10.33
CA LEU A 69 5.60 18.24 -11.09
C LEU A 69 6.73 17.67 -10.22
N VAL A 70 7.37 18.51 -9.41
CA VAL A 70 8.41 18.03 -8.48
C VAL A 70 7.81 17.07 -7.46
N ALA A 71 6.64 17.40 -6.91
CA ALA A 71 5.93 16.52 -5.99
C ALA A 71 5.58 15.17 -6.63
N ASP A 72 5.13 15.17 -7.91
CA ASP A 72 4.84 13.94 -8.66
C ASP A 72 6.09 13.07 -8.81
N VAL A 73 7.21 13.65 -9.20
CA VAL A 73 8.49 12.94 -9.33
C VAL A 73 8.93 12.35 -7.99
N VAL A 74 8.88 13.13 -6.90
CA VAL A 74 9.27 12.67 -5.56
C VAL A 74 8.38 11.53 -5.10
N LEU A 75 7.05 11.66 -5.24
CA LEU A 75 6.10 10.61 -4.85
C LEU A 75 6.24 9.35 -5.70
N ASN A 76 6.58 9.49 -6.98
CA ASN A 76 6.85 8.35 -7.87
C ASN A 76 8.12 7.59 -7.44
N LEU A 77 9.18 8.32 -7.07
CA LEU A 77 10.42 7.72 -6.57
C LEU A 77 10.22 7.06 -5.20
N MET A 78 9.42 7.64 -4.30
CA MET A 78 9.17 7.10 -2.97
C MET A 78 8.13 5.98 -2.95
N GLY A 79 7.16 6.00 -3.87
CA GLY A 79 5.94 5.22 -3.72
C GLY A 79 5.85 4.01 -4.64
N CYS A 80 5.32 4.23 -5.81
CA CYS A 80 4.66 3.16 -6.55
C CYS A 80 5.58 2.33 -7.42
N ASN A 81 6.53 2.95 -8.10
CA ASN A 81 7.45 2.24 -8.97
C ASN A 81 8.70 1.73 -8.24
N GLY A 82 8.93 2.16 -6.99
CA GLY A 82 10.04 1.77 -6.16
C GLY A 82 9.65 0.83 -5.03
N PHE A 83 9.44 1.41 -3.83
CA PHE A 83 9.36 0.66 -2.57
C PHE A 83 8.16 -0.30 -2.51
N TRP A 84 6.93 0.20 -2.69
CA TRP A 84 5.72 -0.63 -2.49
C TRP A 84 5.56 -1.72 -3.53
N LYS A 85 5.97 -1.46 -4.77
CA LYS A 85 5.98 -2.49 -5.82
C LYS A 85 7.02 -3.57 -5.55
N SER A 86 8.20 -3.18 -5.08
CA SER A 86 9.25 -4.12 -4.68
C SER A 86 8.81 -4.97 -3.50
N MET A 87 8.20 -4.36 -2.47
CA MET A 87 7.63 -5.07 -1.32
C MET A 87 6.57 -6.08 -1.77
N ARG A 88 5.62 -5.65 -2.57
CA ARG A 88 4.58 -6.53 -3.10
C ARG A 88 5.14 -7.71 -3.87
N ASN A 89 6.10 -7.48 -4.74
CA ASN A 89 6.73 -8.56 -5.52
C ASN A 89 7.50 -9.54 -4.62
N GLY A 90 8.22 -9.05 -3.61
CA GLY A 90 8.90 -9.91 -2.65
C GLY A 90 7.95 -10.80 -1.85
N TYR A 91 6.77 -10.29 -1.46
CA TYR A 91 5.74 -11.12 -0.83
C TYR A 91 5.14 -12.14 -1.80
N TYR A 92 4.97 -11.81 -3.09
CA TYR A 92 4.54 -12.78 -4.09
C TYR A 92 5.55 -13.91 -4.28
N GLU A 93 6.84 -13.59 -4.28
CA GLU A 93 7.91 -14.59 -4.38
C GLU A 93 7.90 -15.53 -3.16
N LEU A 94 7.83 -14.98 -1.95
CA LEU A 94 7.74 -15.78 -0.71
C LEU A 94 6.48 -16.63 -0.67
N TYR A 95 5.35 -16.09 -1.11
CA TYR A 95 4.09 -16.84 -1.19
C TYR A 95 4.13 -17.94 -2.25
N SER A 96 4.73 -17.69 -3.40
CA SER A 96 4.92 -18.69 -4.45
C SER A 96 5.78 -19.86 -3.97
N GLU A 97 6.91 -19.55 -3.29
CA GLU A 97 7.75 -20.56 -2.66
C GLU A 97 6.98 -21.37 -1.62
N PHE A 98 6.20 -20.72 -0.75
CA PHE A 98 5.35 -21.39 0.22
C PHE A 98 4.38 -22.37 -0.43
N VAL A 99 3.65 -21.94 -1.47
CA VAL A 99 2.68 -22.80 -2.19
C VAL A 99 3.35 -24.01 -2.80
N GLU A 100 4.56 -23.84 -3.34
CA GLU A 100 5.33 -24.92 -3.96
C GLU A 100 5.76 -25.98 -2.95
N ILE A 101 6.24 -25.56 -1.77
CA ILE A 101 6.77 -26.49 -0.77
C ILE A 101 5.71 -27.01 0.21
N ARG A 102 4.57 -26.33 0.39
CA ARG A 102 3.56 -26.56 1.44
C ARG A 102 3.21 -28.03 1.64
N SER A 103 3.02 -28.79 0.55
CA SER A 103 2.59 -30.19 0.63
C SER A 103 3.71 -31.16 1.07
N LYS A 104 4.97 -30.79 0.88
CA LYS A 104 6.14 -31.65 1.05
C LYS A 104 7.07 -31.19 2.17
N ALA A 105 6.98 -29.91 2.57
CA ALA A 105 7.90 -29.32 3.53
C ALA A 105 7.78 -29.93 4.91
N SER A 106 8.92 -30.07 5.57
CA SER A 106 9.02 -30.33 7.01
C SER A 106 8.69 -29.08 7.82
N GLU A 107 8.44 -29.22 9.12
CA GLU A 107 8.23 -28.07 10.02
C GLU A 107 9.43 -27.12 10.02
N ASP A 108 10.65 -27.67 10.04
CA ASP A 108 11.91 -26.88 9.96
C ASP A 108 12.02 -26.01 8.71
N GLU A 109 11.55 -26.49 7.57
CA GLU A 109 11.57 -25.72 6.31
C GLU A 109 10.55 -24.59 6.34
N LEU A 110 9.38 -24.84 6.91
CA LEU A 110 8.34 -23.82 7.09
C LEU A 110 8.78 -22.75 8.11
N GLU A 111 9.43 -23.14 9.21
CA GLU A 111 9.99 -22.19 10.18
C GLU A 111 11.08 -21.30 9.55
N LYS A 112 11.94 -21.84 8.70
CA LYS A 112 12.93 -21.06 7.95
C LYS A 112 12.27 -20.06 7.01
N LEU A 113 11.20 -20.47 6.31
CA LEU A 113 10.45 -19.57 5.44
C LEU A 113 9.74 -18.47 6.26
N GLN A 114 9.15 -18.82 7.40
CA GLN A 114 8.55 -17.86 8.33
C GLN A 114 9.57 -16.85 8.85
N ALA A 115 10.78 -17.28 9.20
CA ALA A 115 11.85 -16.40 9.63
C ALA A 115 12.31 -15.44 8.50
N ARG A 116 12.35 -15.92 7.25
CA ARG A 116 12.63 -15.08 6.08
C ARG A 116 11.54 -14.05 5.85
N LEU A 117 10.28 -14.45 6.00
CA LEU A 117 9.13 -13.54 5.90
C LEU A 117 9.22 -12.45 6.99
N ALA A 118 9.45 -12.81 8.24
CA ALA A 118 9.61 -11.85 9.34
C ALA A 118 10.78 -10.88 9.10
N LYS A 119 11.91 -11.38 8.57
CA LYS A 119 13.04 -10.52 8.16
C LYS A 119 12.68 -9.60 6.99
N PHE A 120 11.81 -10.03 6.09
CA PHE A 120 11.34 -9.19 4.99
C PHE A 120 10.36 -8.12 5.49
N ASP A 121 9.43 -8.49 6.39
CA ASP A 121 8.48 -7.58 7.04
C ASP A 121 9.17 -6.45 7.80
N SER A 122 10.30 -6.74 8.48
CA SER A 122 11.05 -5.72 9.23
C SER A 122 11.61 -4.57 8.39
N ARG A 123 11.47 -4.63 7.06
CA ARG A 123 11.83 -3.52 6.15
C ARG A 123 10.73 -2.46 6.04
N CYS A 124 9.54 -2.75 6.56
CA CYS A 124 8.39 -1.87 6.47
C CYS A 124 8.02 -1.34 7.85
N ASP A 125 8.50 -0.14 8.19
CA ASP A 125 8.28 0.48 9.52
C ASP A 125 6.93 1.23 9.64
N ALA A 126 6.23 1.44 8.54
CA ALA A 126 5.01 2.26 8.53
C ALA A 126 3.75 1.42 8.32
N GLU A 127 3.06 1.13 9.42
CA GLU A 127 1.74 0.51 9.38
C GLU A 127 0.63 1.55 9.52
N TYR A 128 -0.27 1.56 8.55
CA TYR A 128 -1.55 2.28 8.63
C TYR A 128 -2.60 1.30 9.15
N ASN A 129 -2.94 1.39 10.43
CA ASN A 129 -3.77 0.40 11.12
C ASN A 129 -5.11 0.10 10.44
N ALA A 130 -5.81 1.12 9.95
CA ALA A 130 -7.06 0.90 9.20
C ALA A 130 -6.82 0.19 7.87
N LEU A 131 -5.73 0.51 7.15
CA LEU A 131 -5.37 -0.15 5.91
C LEU A 131 -4.94 -1.60 6.14
N GLY A 132 -4.19 -1.85 7.22
CA GLY A 132 -3.84 -3.19 7.67
C GLY A 132 -5.07 -4.04 7.96
N LEU A 133 -6.09 -3.47 8.63
CA LEU A 133 -7.35 -4.16 8.90
C LEU A 133 -8.15 -4.46 7.62
N ILE A 134 -8.15 -3.55 6.63
CA ILE A 134 -8.76 -3.81 5.32
C ILE A 134 -8.03 -4.95 4.62
N ALA A 135 -6.69 -4.92 4.61
CA ALA A 135 -5.87 -5.96 4.02
C ALA A 135 -6.06 -7.34 4.69
N TRP A 136 -6.22 -7.34 6.03
CA TRP A 136 -6.60 -8.53 6.79
C TRP A 136 -7.95 -9.08 6.36
N ASN A 137 -8.98 -8.23 6.27
CA ASN A 137 -10.32 -8.64 5.88
C ASN A 137 -10.31 -9.31 4.49
N ASP A 138 -9.62 -8.72 3.53
CA ASP A 138 -9.51 -9.30 2.20
C ASP A 138 -8.71 -10.61 2.21
N ALA A 139 -7.68 -10.72 3.02
CA ALA A 139 -6.93 -11.97 3.19
C ALA A 139 -7.84 -13.07 3.78
N CYS A 140 -8.66 -12.75 4.80
CA CYS A 140 -9.63 -13.69 5.37
C CYS A 140 -10.63 -14.20 4.33
N VAL A 141 -11.17 -13.31 3.50
CA VAL A 141 -12.08 -13.69 2.41
C VAL A 141 -11.37 -14.59 1.39
N GLN A 142 -10.14 -14.23 0.99
CA GLN A 142 -9.33 -15.01 0.04
C GLN A 142 -8.95 -16.41 0.56
N MET A 143 -8.83 -16.56 1.88
CA MET A 143 -8.57 -17.84 2.55
C MET A 143 -9.84 -18.64 2.86
N GLY A 144 -11.03 -18.15 2.46
CA GLY A 144 -12.30 -18.80 2.72
C GLY A 144 -12.74 -18.76 4.19
N LYS A 145 -12.30 -17.77 4.96
CA LYS A 145 -12.62 -17.57 6.38
C LYS A 145 -13.32 -16.22 6.63
N PRO A 146 -14.50 -15.99 6.06
CA PRO A 146 -15.22 -14.72 6.19
C PRO A 146 -15.66 -14.43 7.64
N GLU A 147 -15.71 -15.42 8.51
CA GLU A 147 -16.03 -15.28 9.93
C GLU A 147 -14.99 -14.46 10.72
N HIS A 148 -13.78 -14.31 10.18
CA HIS A 148 -12.71 -13.50 10.79
C HIS A 148 -12.67 -12.06 10.28
N VAL A 149 -13.61 -11.67 9.39
CA VAL A 149 -13.69 -10.31 8.87
C VAL A 149 -14.16 -9.36 9.98
N LYS A 150 -13.43 -8.26 10.15
CA LYS A 150 -13.70 -7.22 11.16
C LYS A 150 -14.40 -6.02 10.53
N HIS A 151 -15.29 -5.38 11.29
CA HIS A 151 -15.96 -4.18 10.82
C HIS A 151 -14.99 -2.99 10.69
N VAL A 152 -14.99 -2.34 9.52
CA VAL A 152 -14.25 -1.10 9.27
C VAL A 152 -15.26 0.02 8.98
N PRO A 153 -15.34 1.06 9.81
CA PRO A 153 -16.19 2.21 9.54
C PRO A 153 -15.83 2.85 8.19
N TRP A 154 -16.86 3.29 7.44
CA TRP A 154 -16.69 3.80 6.08
C TRP A 154 -15.69 4.97 5.96
N TYR A 155 -15.66 5.87 6.95
CA TYR A 155 -14.72 7.01 6.96
C TYR A 155 -13.26 6.56 7.16
N LYS A 156 -13.01 5.53 7.98
CA LYS A 156 -11.69 4.92 8.13
C LYS A 156 -11.27 4.22 6.85
N TRP A 157 -12.21 3.53 6.19
CA TRP A 157 -11.96 2.88 4.92
C TRP A 157 -11.56 3.89 3.84
N LEU A 158 -12.30 5.01 3.71
CA LEU A 158 -12.04 6.05 2.71
C LEU A 158 -10.68 6.73 2.91
N THR A 159 -10.26 6.94 4.15
CA THR A 159 -9.07 7.69 4.51
C THR A 159 -7.89 6.82 4.97
N ALA A 160 -8.01 5.49 4.85
CA ALA A 160 -7.03 4.52 5.35
C ALA A 160 -5.61 4.70 4.79
N ASN A 161 -5.48 5.23 3.56
CA ASN A 161 -4.19 5.51 2.95
C ASN A 161 -3.54 6.84 3.40
N LEU A 162 -4.32 7.72 4.02
CA LEU A 162 -3.89 9.06 4.41
C LEU A 162 -3.56 9.15 5.89
N PHE A 163 -4.32 8.44 6.74
CA PHE A 163 -4.23 8.55 8.19
C PHE A 163 -4.03 7.19 8.85
N SER A 164 -3.21 7.16 9.88
CA SER A 164 -3.13 6.03 10.82
C SER A 164 -4.24 6.19 11.88
N TRP A 165 -5.28 5.36 11.79
CA TRP A 165 -6.44 5.39 12.68
C TRP A 165 -6.25 4.42 13.85
N GLY A 166 -5.79 4.93 14.99
CA GLY A 166 -5.70 4.15 16.23
C GLY A 166 -4.58 3.10 16.24
N THR A 167 -4.45 2.43 17.36
CA THR A 167 -3.55 1.28 17.52
C THR A 167 -4.22 -0.01 17.04
N VAL A 168 -3.42 -1.01 16.71
CA VAL A 168 -3.91 -2.35 16.33
C VAL A 168 -4.86 -2.90 17.41
N ALA A 169 -4.54 -2.68 18.69
CA ALA A 169 -5.36 -3.15 19.82
C ALA A 169 -6.76 -2.51 19.87
N GLU A 170 -6.91 -1.24 19.45
CA GLU A 170 -8.21 -0.57 19.40
C GLU A 170 -9.08 -1.08 18.23
N ASN A 171 -8.45 -1.51 17.14
CA ASN A 171 -9.13 -2.03 15.97
C ASN A 171 -9.63 -3.48 16.15
N PHE A 172 -9.14 -4.20 17.16
CA PHE A 172 -9.50 -5.60 17.46
C PHE A 172 -10.38 -5.76 18.71
N LYS A 173 -10.80 -4.66 19.35
CA LYS A 173 -11.83 -4.74 20.39
C LYS A 173 -13.20 -4.90 19.72
N ASP A 174 -13.83 -6.01 20.03
CA ASP A 174 -15.21 -6.35 19.63
C ASP A 174 -16.22 -5.37 20.23
#